data_0e968e85df451f3980f77dc69072bec5
#
_entry.id   0e968e85df451f3980f77dc69072bec5
#
_cell.length_a   1.000
_cell.length_b   1.000
_cell.length_c   1.000
_cell.angle_alpha   90.00
_cell.angle_beta   90.00
_cell.angle_gamma   90.00
#
_symmetry.space_group_name_H-M   'P 1'
#
loop_
_entity.id
_entity.type
_entity.pdbx_description
1 polymer ?
#
loop_
_entity_poly.entity_id
_entity_poly.type
_entity_poly.pdbx_seq_one_letter_code
_entity_poly.pdbx_strand_id
1 'polypeptide(L)'
;YFLLDLKSPGVTFQPLLNIAGRKGYGQFFFDNVRMPADALLGEVNRGWYLATTTLDLERSNIANAGGARRTVDDLAAHLRDQGRSVATVTRHRLAGHAVEVGVVTILSYRVASMLAAGAVPNQEASLLKLFLSELDQRIANTGLHVLGLYGCLMPGSPLERLQAQFALTYLTTVPRTIAGGTSEIQRNIIATRGLGLPR
;
A
#
# COMPACT_ATOMS: atom_id res chain seq x y z
N TYR A 1 -0.95 21.82 -14.79
CA TYR A 1 -1.85 20.79 -14.28
C TYR A 1 -3.28 21.15 -14.68
N PHE A 2 -4.15 20.16 -14.97
CA PHE A 2 -5.53 20.45 -15.40
C PHE A 2 -6.50 19.59 -14.59
N LEU A 3 -7.66 20.17 -14.30
CA LEU A 3 -8.79 19.45 -13.73
C LEU A 3 -9.76 19.11 -14.87
N LEU A 4 -9.91 17.82 -15.14
CA LEU A 4 -10.76 17.31 -16.20
C LEU A 4 -11.98 16.59 -15.61
N ASP A 5 -13.18 16.96 -16.06
CA ASP A 5 -14.37 16.16 -15.81
C ASP A 5 -14.30 14.89 -16.66
N LEU A 6 -14.30 13.74 -16.00
CA LEU A 6 -14.25 12.43 -16.67
C LEU A 6 -15.50 12.11 -17.49
N LYS A 7 -16.55 12.91 -17.39
CA LYS A 7 -17.76 12.84 -18.24
C LYS A 7 -17.67 13.70 -19.49
N SER A 8 -16.53 14.41 -19.70
CA SER A 8 -16.33 15.25 -20.88
C SER A 8 -16.39 14.42 -22.16
N PRO A 9 -16.96 14.96 -23.25
CA PRO A 9 -16.93 14.31 -24.57
C PRO A 9 -15.48 13.99 -24.98
N GLY A 10 -15.27 12.78 -25.52
CA GLY A 10 -13.95 12.30 -25.92
C GLY A 10 -13.16 11.60 -24.79
N VAL A 11 -13.69 11.54 -23.57
CA VAL A 11 -13.09 10.73 -22.48
C VAL A 11 -13.75 9.36 -22.46
N THR A 12 -12.96 8.31 -22.58
CA THR A 12 -13.41 6.92 -22.43
C THR A 12 -12.62 6.24 -21.31
N PHE A 13 -13.33 5.46 -20.48
CA PHE A 13 -12.75 4.71 -19.38
C PHE A 13 -12.96 3.21 -19.59
N GLN A 14 -11.89 2.44 -19.46
CA GLN A 14 -11.94 0.97 -19.48
C GLN A 14 -11.35 0.41 -18.17
N PRO A 15 -12.15 -0.32 -17.37
CA PRO A 15 -11.64 -0.95 -16.17
C PRO A 15 -10.70 -2.09 -16.52
N LEU A 16 -9.56 -2.16 -15.81
CA LEU A 16 -8.58 -3.23 -15.94
C LEU A 16 -8.81 -4.29 -14.86
N LEU A 17 -8.88 -5.53 -15.29
CA LEU A 17 -8.94 -6.68 -14.39
C LEU A 17 -7.51 -7.02 -13.94
N ASN A 18 -7.26 -6.99 -12.64
CA ASN A 18 -5.96 -7.37 -12.09
C ASN A 18 -5.90 -8.88 -11.80
N ILE A 19 -4.70 -9.37 -11.41
CA ILE A 19 -4.47 -10.80 -11.11
C ILE A 19 -5.33 -11.32 -9.94
N ALA A 20 -5.81 -10.45 -9.06
CA ALA A 20 -6.71 -10.78 -7.97
C ALA A 20 -8.21 -10.84 -8.39
N GLY A 21 -8.51 -10.72 -9.69
CA GLY A 21 -9.88 -10.72 -10.21
C GLY A 21 -10.66 -9.43 -9.91
N ARG A 22 -9.97 -8.33 -9.54
CA ARG A 22 -10.60 -7.05 -9.17
C ARG A 22 -10.36 -5.97 -10.21
N LYS A 23 -11.35 -5.12 -10.40
CA LYS A 23 -11.29 -3.93 -11.28
C LYS A 23 -10.88 -2.71 -10.47
N GLY A 24 -9.69 -2.75 -9.87
CA GLY A 24 -9.16 -1.65 -9.04
C GLY A 24 -8.39 -0.59 -9.81
N TYR A 25 -8.13 -0.82 -11.10
CA TYR A 25 -7.40 0.08 -11.99
C TYR A 25 -8.22 0.32 -13.25
N GLY A 26 -7.90 1.40 -13.95
CA GLY A 26 -8.57 1.73 -15.21
C GLY A 26 -7.62 2.41 -16.19
N GLN A 27 -7.98 2.31 -17.46
CA GLN A 27 -7.32 2.98 -18.55
C GLN A 27 -8.23 4.09 -19.07
N PHE A 28 -7.70 5.28 -19.19
CA PHE A 28 -8.38 6.43 -19.75
C PHE A 28 -7.86 6.70 -21.16
N PHE A 29 -8.78 6.96 -22.07
CA PHE A 29 -8.48 7.42 -23.42
C PHE A 29 -9.05 8.83 -23.58
N PHE A 30 -8.26 9.70 -24.21
CA PHE A 30 -8.62 11.09 -24.46
C PHE A 30 -8.55 11.32 -25.98
N ASP A 31 -9.72 11.50 -26.60
CA ASP A 31 -9.82 11.77 -28.04
C ASP A 31 -10.43 13.15 -28.26
N ASN A 32 -9.60 14.08 -28.73
CA ASN A 32 -9.99 15.47 -29.01
C ASN A 32 -10.75 16.16 -27.86
N VAL A 33 -10.42 15.83 -26.61
CA VAL A 33 -11.05 16.42 -25.43
C VAL A 33 -10.73 17.90 -25.35
N ARG A 34 -11.77 18.73 -25.34
CA ARG A 34 -11.65 20.18 -25.18
C ARG A 34 -11.86 20.54 -23.72
N MET A 35 -10.96 21.35 -23.20
CA MET A 35 -11.02 21.85 -21.83
C MET A 35 -11.11 23.37 -21.83
N PRO A 36 -11.91 23.96 -20.93
CA PRO A 36 -11.92 25.41 -20.75
C PRO A 36 -10.58 25.90 -20.17
N ALA A 37 -10.22 27.13 -20.47
CA ALA A 37 -8.93 27.68 -20.03
C ALA A 37 -8.79 27.80 -18.50
N ASP A 38 -9.90 27.97 -17.80
CA ASP A 38 -9.99 28.05 -16.34
C ASP A 38 -9.85 26.69 -15.65
N ALA A 39 -9.85 25.57 -16.39
CA ALA A 39 -9.51 24.25 -15.89
C ALA A 39 -8.00 24.09 -15.57
N LEU A 40 -7.17 25.06 -15.96
CA LEU A 40 -5.76 25.10 -15.61
C LEU A 40 -5.59 25.39 -14.11
N LEU A 41 -4.97 24.46 -13.40
CA LEU A 41 -4.60 24.63 -12.01
C LEU A 41 -3.13 25.05 -11.91
N GLY A 42 -2.88 26.22 -11.31
CA GLY A 42 -1.54 26.78 -11.18
C GLY A 42 -1.00 27.39 -12.48
N GLU A 43 0.30 27.45 -12.62
CA GLU A 43 1.00 28.09 -13.75
C GLU A 43 1.32 27.10 -14.87
N VAL A 44 1.39 27.62 -16.10
CA VAL A 44 1.84 26.86 -17.27
C VAL A 44 3.27 26.33 -17.02
N ASN A 45 3.52 25.08 -17.39
CA ASN A 45 4.80 24.37 -17.23
C ASN A 45 5.23 24.12 -15.75
N ARG A 46 4.36 24.35 -14.76
CA ARG A 46 4.61 24.12 -13.34
C ARG A 46 3.84 22.92 -12.75
N GLY A 47 3.15 22.14 -13.57
CA GLY A 47 2.28 21.04 -13.13
C GLY A 47 3.00 19.95 -12.33
N TRP A 48 4.29 19.72 -12.56
CA TRP A 48 5.08 18.77 -11.78
C TRP A 48 5.14 19.12 -10.30
N TYR A 49 5.31 20.38 -9.96
CA TYR A 49 5.38 20.83 -8.57
C TYR A 49 4.05 20.61 -7.83
N LEU A 50 2.92 20.85 -8.50
CA LEU A 50 1.60 20.57 -7.95
C LEU A 50 1.37 19.05 -7.75
N ALA A 51 1.75 18.26 -8.76
CA ALA A 51 1.63 16.79 -8.67
C ALA A 51 2.46 16.23 -7.51
N THR A 52 3.70 16.70 -7.31
CA THR A 52 4.56 16.22 -6.22
C THR A 52 4.02 16.58 -4.84
N THR A 53 3.39 17.74 -4.67
CA THR A 53 2.72 18.13 -3.41
C THR A 53 1.59 17.16 -3.08
N THR A 54 0.74 16.82 -4.07
CA THR A 54 -0.33 15.85 -3.90
C THR A 54 0.22 14.47 -3.52
N LEU A 55 1.28 14.03 -4.18
CA LEU A 55 1.92 12.73 -3.90
C LEU A 55 2.55 12.67 -2.50
N ASP A 56 3.10 13.77 -2.01
CA ASP A 56 3.68 13.83 -0.66
C ASP A 56 2.58 13.68 0.42
N LEU A 57 1.41 14.30 0.20
CA LEU A 57 0.25 14.15 1.08
C LEU A 57 -0.36 12.74 1.00
N GLU A 58 -0.49 12.17 -0.20
CA GLU A 58 -1.03 10.83 -0.42
C GLU A 58 -0.20 9.76 0.32
N ARG A 59 1.13 9.85 0.27
CA ARG A 59 2.02 8.91 0.97
C ARG A 59 1.79 8.88 2.48
N SER A 60 1.39 10.00 3.06
CA SER A 60 1.10 10.10 4.51
C SER A 60 -0.14 9.31 4.92
N ASN A 61 -1.09 9.09 4.01
CA ASN A 61 -2.35 8.39 4.25
C ASN A 61 -2.31 6.88 3.96
N ILE A 62 -1.22 6.37 3.36
CA ILE A 62 -1.11 4.96 2.94
C ILE A 62 -0.90 4.01 4.14
N ALA A 63 -0.53 4.52 5.30
CA ALA A 63 -0.15 3.71 6.45
C ALA A 63 -1.35 3.13 7.20
N ASN A 64 -1.68 1.87 6.93
CA ASN A 64 -2.65 1.11 7.72
C ASN A 64 -1.94 0.14 8.69
N ALA A 65 -1.20 0.66 9.66
CA ALA A 65 -0.55 -0.15 10.69
C ALA A 65 -1.55 -1.04 11.47
N GLY A 66 -2.76 -0.53 11.70
CA GLY A 66 -3.83 -1.28 12.35
C GLY A 66 -4.32 -2.49 11.53
N GLY A 67 -4.29 -2.40 10.21
CA GLY A 67 -4.59 -3.54 9.32
C GLY A 67 -3.54 -4.64 9.42
N ALA A 68 -2.27 -4.29 9.34
CA ALA A 68 -1.17 -5.23 9.50
C ALA A 68 -1.22 -5.92 10.88
N ARG A 69 -1.51 -5.17 11.95
CA ARG A 69 -1.69 -5.71 13.29
C ARG A 69 -2.79 -6.76 13.36
N ARG A 70 -4.00 -6.43 12.88
CA ARG A 70 -5.12 -7.37 12.85
C ARG A 70 -4.77 -8.65 12.10
N THR A 71 -4.12 -8.53 10.94
CA THR A 71 -3.74 -9.69 10.15
C THR A 71 -2.79 -10.63 10.90
N VAL A 72 -1.83 -10.09 11.65
CA VAL A 72 -0.91 -10.88 12.49
C VAL A 72 -1.66 -11.52 13.66
N ASP A 73 -2.55 -10.78 14.32
CA ASP A 73 -3.33 -11.25 15.46
C ASP A 73 -4.31 -12.37 15.04
N ASP A 74 -4.99 -12.23 13.87
CA ASP A 74 -5.89 -13.25 13.31
C ASP A 74 -5.13 -14.56 13.01
N LEU A 75 -3.94 -14.44 12.44
CA LEU A 75 -3.11 -15.61 12.14
C LEU A 75 -2.62 -16.30 13.42
N ALA A 76 -2.24 -15.52 14.43
CA ALA A 76 -1.85 -16.05 15.73
C ALA A 76 -3.03 -16.71 16.47
N ALA A 77 -4.23 -16.15 16.37
CA ALA A 77 -5.46 -16.72 16.92
C ALA A 77 -5.78 -18.04 16.24
N HIS A 78 -5.78 -18.07 14.91
CA HIS A 78 -6.03 -19.28 14.12
C HIS A 78 -5.10 -20.43 14.51
N LEU A 79 -3.80 -20.17 14.71
CA LEU A 79 -2.84 -21.17 15.12
C LEU A 79 -3.09 -21.70 16.54
N ARG A 80 -3.54 -20.86 17.46
CA ARG A 80 -3.91 -21.27 18.83
C ARG A 80 -5.14 -22.17 18.83
N ASP A 81 -6.16 -21.79 18.04
CA ASP A 81 -7.42 -22.53 17.97
C ASP A 81 -7.27 -23.92 17.36
N GLN A 82 -6.23 -24.14 16.54
CA GLN A 82 -5.94 -25.45 15.97
C GLN A 82 -5.39 -26.46 16.99
N GLY A 83 -5.00 -26.04 18.18
CA GLY A 83 -4.50 -26.93 19.25
C GLY A 83 -3.24 -27.72 18.87
N ARG A 84 -2.61 -27.41 17.74
CA ARG A 84 -1.41 -28.09 17.25
C ARG A 84 -0.15 -27.36 17.69
N SER A 85 0.93 -28.11 17.90
CA SER A 85 2.24 -27.51 18.12
C SER A 85 2.65 -26.72 16.87
N VAL A 86 2.86 -25.43 17.05
CA VAL A 86 3.31 -24.54 15.96
C VAL A 86 4.82 -24.70 15.79
N ALA A 87 5.26 -24.96 14.56
CA ALA A 87 6.69 -25.06 14.26
C ALA A 87 7.47 -23.82 14.72
N THR A 88 8.63 -24.02 15.29
CA THR A 88 9.48 -22.94 15.85
C THR A 88 9.74 -21.81 14.83
N VAL A 89 9.97 -22.17 13.56
CA VAL A 89 10.18 -21.20 12.47
C VAL A 89 8.95 -20.31 12.28
N THR A 90 7.75 -20.88 12.31
CA THR A 90 6.49 -20.12 12.18
C THR A 90 6.30 -19.17 13.36
N ARG A 91 6.54 -19.66 14.59
CA ARG A 91 6.48 -18.81 15.79
C ARG A 91 7.46 -17.65 15.71
N HIS A 92 8.69 -17.91 15.28
CA HIS A 92 9.72 -16.88 15.13
C HIS A 92 9.32 -15.82 14.08
N ARG A 93 8.81 -16.26 12.92
CA ARG A 93 8.32 -15.32 11.88
C ARG A 93 7.18 -14.43 12.38
N LEU A 94 6.19 -15.02 13.07
CA LEU A 94 5.06 -14.26 13.63
C LEU A 94 5.52 -13.26 14.71
N ALA A 95 6.43 -13.67 15.59
CA ALA A 95 7.01 -12.76 16.58
C ALA A 95 7.77 -11.60 15.90
N GLY A 96 8.54 -11.88 14.84
CA GLY A 96 9.19 -10.86 14.02
C GLY A 96 8.18 -9.89 13.42
N HIS A 97 7.10 -10.37 12.81
CA HIS A 97 6.06 -9.51 12.27
C HIS A 97 5.37 -8.66 13.34
N ALA A 98 5.13 -9.20 14.53
CA ALA A 98 4.56 -8.42 15.63
C ALA A 98 5.48 -7.26 16.06
N VAL A 99 6.79 -7.47 16.09
CA VAL A 99 7.78 -6.40 16.35
C VAL A 99 7.77 -5.37 15.22
N GLU A 100 7.79 -5.81 13.95
CA GLU A 100 7.75 -4.94 12.78
C GLU A 100 6.48 -4.09 12.74
N VAL A 101 5.32 -4.66 13.11
CA VAL A 101 4.06 -3.93 13.26
C VAL A 101 4.17 -2.85 14.34
N GLY A 102 4.85 -3.13 15.45
CA GLY A 102 5.14 -2.12 16.47
C GLY A 102 5.95 -0.95 15.90
N VAL A 103 6.98 -1.22 15.11
CA VAL A 103 7.80 -0.20 14.43
C VAL A 103 6.93 0.64 13.48
N VAL A 104 6.12 0.01 12.63
CA VAL A 104 5.20 0.72 11.72
C VAL A 104 4.22 1.61 12.47
N THR A 105 3.71 1.14 13.60
CA THR A 105 2.78 1.92 14.43
C THR A 105 3.45 3.20 14.94
N ILE A 106 4.69 3.11 15.46
CA ILE A 106 5.45 4.27 15.94
C ILE A 106 5.75 5.24 14.78
N LEU A 107 6.16 4.72 13.61
CA LEU A 107 6.39 5.54 12.42
C LEU A 107 5.11 6.26 11.97
N SER A 108 3.96 5.59 12.03
CA SER A 108 2.66 6.21 11.71
C SER A 108 2.32 7.37 12.64
N TYR A 109 2.55 7.20 13.95
CA TYR A 109 2.36 8.29 14.92
C TYR A 109 3.33 9.45 14.68
N ARG A 110 4.58 9.18 14.33
CA ARG A 110 5.55 10.22 13.97
C ARG A 110 5.05 11.05 12.77
N VAL A 111 4.63 10.40 11.68
CA VAL A 111 4.08 11.08 10.50
C VAL A 111 2.86 11.91 10.87
N ALA A 112 1.92 11.34 11.64
CA ALA A 112 0.71 12.05 12.08
C ALA A 112 1.04 13.27 12.96
N SER A 113 2.00 13.16 13.87
CA SER A 113 2.45 14.27 14.72
C SER A 113 3.09 15.40 13.91
N MET A 114 3.87 15.07 12.89
CA MET A 114 4.46 16.07 11.99
C MET A 114 3.39 16.82 11.21
N LEU A 115 2.40 16.11 10.65
CA LEU A 115 1.26 16.73 9.96
C LEU A 115 0.45 17.63 10.89
N ALA A 116 0.17 17.19 12.11
CA ALA A 116 -0.54 17.99 13.11
C ALA A 116 0.23 19.26 13.50
N ALA A 117 1.56 19.24 13.45
CA ALA A 117 2.43 20.39 13.64
C ALA A 117 2.59 21.27 12.38
N GLY A 118 1.89 20.99 11.28
CA GLY A 118 1.99 21.73 10.01
C GLY A 118 3.27 21.43 9.20
N ALA A 119 4.04 20.41 9.58
CA ALA A 119 5.21 19.98 8.83
C ALA A 119 4.84 18.99 7.72
N VAL A 120 5.61 18.97 6.63
CA VAL A 120 5.45 18.01 5.54
C VAL A 120 6.41 16.82 5.75
N PRO A 121 5.91 15.62 6.13
CA PRO A 121 6.75 14.45 6.41
C PRO A 121 7.17 13.79 5.09
N ASN A 122 8.24 14.24 4.47
CA ASN A 122 8.67 13.72 3.17
C ASN A 122 9.41 12.38 3.27
N GLN A 123 10.54 12.37 3.98
CA GLN A 123 11.36 11.16 4.19
C GLN A 123 10.68 10.19 5.15
N GLU A 124 10.00 10.68 6.18
CA GLU A 124 9.30 9.87 7.16
C GLU A 124 8.11 9.13 6.53
N ALA A 125 7.35 9.80 5.67
CA ALA A 125 6.28 9.17 4.90
C ALA A 125 6.83 8.12 3.92
N SER A 126 7.98 8.40 3.29
CA SER A 126 8.67 7.44 2.42
C SER A 126 9.17 6.21 3.18
N LEU A 127 9.74 6.40 4.37
CA LEU A 127 10.19 5.32 5.25
C LEU A 127 9.00 4.44 5.68
N LEU A 128 7.92 5.07 6.13
CA LEU A 128 6.70 4.38 6.55
C LEU A 128 6.10 3.57 5.38
N LYS A 129 5.95 4.19 4.21
CA LYS A 129 5.40 3.53 3.01
C LYS A 129 6.25 2.33 2.60
N LEU A 130 7.56 2.49 2.52
CA LEU A 130 8.49 1.42 2.16
C LEU A 130 8.37 0.24 3.12
N PHE A 131 8.51 0.51 4.41
CA PHE A 131 8.53 -0.52 5.44
C PHE A 131 7.20 -1.28 5.51
N LEU A 132 6.06 -0.56 5.52
CA LEU A 132 4.73 -1.17 5.62
C LEU A 132 4.39 -2.00 4.37
N SER A 133 4.65 -1.50 3.16
CA SER A 133 4.30 -2.22 1.95
C SER A 133 5.10 -3.53 1.79
N GLU A 134 6.35 -3.55 2.21
CA GLU A 134 7.17 -4.76 2.21
C GLU A 134 6.79 -5.70 3.38
N LEU A 135 6.41 -5.17 4.54
CA LEU A 135 5.89 -5.95 5.66
C LEU A 135 4.59 -6.65 5.31
N ASP A 136 3.64 -5.95 4.65
CA ASP A 136 2.38 -6.55 4.21
C ASP A 136 2.60 -7.77 3.30
N GLN A 137 3.56 -7.71 2.38
CA GLN A 137 3.92 -8.87 1.55
C GLN A 137 4.48 -10.02 2.39
N ARG A 138 5.36 -9.74 3.36
CA ARG A 138 5.93 -10.77 4.23
C ARG A 138 4.87 -11.43 5.11
N ILE A 139 3.94 -10.65 5.66
CA ILE A 139 2.81 -11.17 6.46
C ILE A 139 1.91 -12.04 5.59
N ALA A 140 1.52 -11.59 4.39
CA ALA A 140 0.69 -12.35 3.47
C ALA A 140 1.33 -13.68 3.08
N ASN A 141 2.62 -13.65 2.73
CA ASN A 141 3.38 -14.86 2.42
C ASN A 141 3.47 -15.82 3.61
N THR A 142 3.67 -15.32 4.82
CA THR A 142 3.66 -16.13 6.04
C THR A 142 2.29 -16.79 6.25
N GLY A 143 1.20 -16.06 6.04
CA GLY A 143 -0.15 -16.59 6.13
C GLY A 143 -0.43 -17.73 5.16
N LEU A 144 0.01 -17.60 3.90
CA LEU A 144 -0.08 -18.70 2.92
C LEU A 144 0.65 -19.94 3.40
N HIS A 145 1.88 -19.81 3.91
CA HIS A 145 2.65 -20.94 4.42
C HIS A 145 2.01 -21.60 5.64
N VAL A 146 1.45 -20.80 6.54
CA VAL A 146 0.76 -21.31 7.75
C VAL A 146 -0.49 -22.09 7.39
N LEU A 147 -1.27 -21.61 6.43
CA LEU A 147 -2.51 -22.25 5.98
C LEU A 147 -2.26 -23.40 4.99
N GLY A 148 -1.06 -23.52 4.43
CA GLY A 148 -0.73 -24.53 3.42
C GLY A 148 -1.66 -24.45 2.20
N LEU A 149 -2.18 -25.56 1.73
CA LEU A 149 -3.09 -25.58 0.56
C LEU A 149 -4.36 -24.73 0.75
N TYR A 150 -4.86 -24.61 1.98
CA TYR A 150 -6.03 -23.76 2.27
C TYR A 150 -5.72 -22.26 2.08
N GLY A 151 -4.46 -21.86 2.20
CA GLY A 151 -4.03 -20.49 1.98
C GLY A 151 -4.19 -20.02 0.54
N CYS A 152 -4.22 -20.94 -0.43
CA CYS A 152 -4.40 -20.63 -1.86
C CYS A 152 -5.87 -20.54 -2.29
N LEU A 153 -6.82 -20.84 -1.40
CA LEU A 153 -8.24 -20.77 -1.71
C LEU A 153 -8.72 -19.32 -1.79
N MET A 154 -9.52 -19.03 -2.81
CA MET A 154 -10.12 -17.71 -2.99
C MET A 154 -11.45 -17.59 -2.23
N PRO A 155 -11.94 -16.38 -1.93
CA PRO A 155 -13.21 -16.14 -1.27
C PRO A 155 -14.37 -16.87 -1.97
N GLY A 156 -15.25 -17.51 -1.19
CA GLY A 156 -16.38 -18.30 -1.67
C GLY A 156 -16.08 -19.79 -1.84
N SER A 157 -14.85 -20.23 -1.57
CA SER A 157 -14.53 -21.65 -1.49
C SER A 157 -15.14 -22.27 -0.21
N PRO A 158 -15.81 -23.44 -0.27
CA PRO A 158 -16.38 -24.09 0.92
C PRO A 158 -15.34 -24.53 1.94
N LEU A 159 -14.07 -24.62 1.53
CA LEU A 159 -12.94 -25.01 2.39
C LEU A 159 -12.06 -23.83 2.81
N GLU A 160 -12.48 -22.59 2.50
CA GLU A 160 -11.68 -21.40 2.87
C GLU A 160 -11.44 -21.33 4.38
N ARG A 161 -10.29 -20.76 4.74
CA ARG A 161 -9.89 -20.44 6.11
C ARG A 161 -9.64 -18.96 6.23
N LEU A 162 -9.98 -18.37 7.38
CA LEU A 162 -9.79 -16.92 7.60
C LEU A 162 -10.37 -16.07 6.44
N GLN A 163 -11.56 -16.48 5.93
CA GLN A 163 -12.27 -15.80 4.83
C GLN A 163 -11.41 -15.66 3.55
N ALA A 164 -10.52 -16.61 3.30
CA ALA A 164 -9.57 -16.61 2.19
C ALA A 164 -8.72 -15.32 2.06
N GLN A 165 -8.56 -14.58 3.18
CA GLN A 165 -7.91 -13.26 3.15
C GLN A 165 -6.46 -13.35 2.64
N PHE A 166 -5.72 -14.45 2.92
CA PHE A 166 -4.29 -14.52 2.59
C PHE A 166 -4.02 -14.73 1.11
N ALA A 167 -4.84 -15.52 0.39
CA ALA A 167 -4.73 -15.64 -1.06
C ALA A 167 -4.91 -14.29 -1.74
N LEU A 168 -5.99 -13.59 -1.38
CA LEU A 168 -6.30 -12.29 -1.95
C LEU A 168 -5.28 -11.22 -1.54
N THR A 169 -4.88 -11.19 -0.27
CA THR A 169 -3.89 -10.22 0.22
C THR A 169 -2.54 -10.43 -0.45
N TYR A 170 -2.08 -11.67 -0.61
CA TYR A 170 -0.83 -11.96 -1.32
C TYR A 170 -0.81 -11.34 -2.71
N LEU A 171 -1.88 -11.53 -3.51
CA LEU A 171 -1.98 -10.98 -4.84
C LEU A 171 -2.08 -9.43 -4.84
N THR A 172 -2.76 -8.86 -3.85
CA THR A 172 -2.99 -7.40 -3.79
C THR A 172 -1.86 -6.62 -3.12
N THR A 173 -0.94 -7.26 -2.41
CA THR A 173 0.23 -6.59 -1.82
C THR A 173 1.35 -6.33 -2.83
N VAL A 174 1.41 -7.08 -3.94
CA VAL A 174 2.43 -6.85 -4.99
C VAL A 174 2.38 -5.41 -5.52
N PRO A 175 1.24 -4.89 -6.00
CA PRO A 175 1.17 -3.50 -6.46
C PRO A 175 1.40 -2.46 -5.35
N ARG A 176 1.28 -2.80 -4.06
CA ARG A 176 1.56 -1.86 -2.96
C ARG A 176 3.02 -1.43 -2.87
N THR A 177 3.96 -2.27 -3.33
CA THR A 177 5.38 -1.89 -3.40
C THR A 177 5.71 -1.06 -4.65
N ILE A 178 4.74 -0.86 -5.55
CA ILE A 178 4.86 -0.10 -6.79
C ILE A 178 4.10 1.23 -6.70
N ALA A 179 2.82 1.18 -6.30
CA ALA A 179 1.95 2.35 -6.19
C ALA A 179 2.46 3.37 -5.14
N GLY A 180 2.18 4.64 -5.35
CA GLY A 180 2.65 5.72 -4.48
C GLY A 180 4.17 5.91 -4.52
N GLY A 181 4.84 5.44 -5.57
CA GLY A 181 6.29 5.37 -5.75
C GLY A 181 6.86 4.00 -5.36
N THR A 182 7.66 3.42 -6.24
CA THR A 182 8.23 2.07 -6.02
C THR A 182 9.12 2.02 -4.79
N SER A 183 9.41 0.82 -4.30
CA SER A 183 10.35 0.63 -3.18
C SER A 183 11.71 1.29 -3.45
N GLU A 184 12.18 1.27 -4.70
CA GLU A 184 13.43 1.91 -5.13
C GLU A 184 13.33 3.44 -5.05
N ILE A 185 12.22 4.02 -5.51
CA ILE A 185 11.96 5.47 -5.40
C ILE A 185 11.90 5.89 -3.94
N GLN A 186 11.25 5.11 -3.07
CA GLN A 186 11.23 5.42 -1.62
C GLN A 186 12.64 5.38 -1.03
N ARG A 187 13.46 4.39 -1.37
CA ARG A 187 14.87 4.31 -0.95
C ARG A 187 15.67 5.52 -1.43
N ASN A 188 15.48 5.95 -2.68
CA ASN A 188 16.13 7.14 -3.20
C ASN A 188 15.74 8.42 -2.44
N ILE A 189 14.45 8.58 -2.10
CA ILE A 189 13.99 9.73 -1.31
C ILE A 189 14.61 9.70 0.09
N ILE A 190 14.62 8.55 0.76
CA ILE A 190 15.24 8.39 2.09
C ILE A 190 16.73 8.69 2.01
N ALA A 191 17.42 8.16 1.01
CA ALA A 191 18.86 8.38 0.83
C ALA A 191 19.20 9.85 0.59
N THR A 192 18.52 10.50 -0.35
CA THR A 192 18.87 11.86 -0.78
C THR A 192 18.32 12.93 0.16
N ARG A 193 17.05 12.83 0.57
CA ARG A 193 16.41 13.85 1.42
C ARG A 193 16.55 13.56 2.91
N GLY A 194 16.66 12.28 3.28
CA GLY A 194 16.81 11.85 4.67
C GLY A 194 18.26 11.85 5.15
N LEU A 195 19.14 11.25 4.37
CA LEU A 195 20.55 11.05 4.72
C LEU A 195 21.51 12.03 4.05
N GLY A 196 21.02 12.88 3.12
CA GLY A 196 21.85 13.84 2.39
C GLY A 196 22.85 13.18 1.42
N LEU A 197 22.61 11.94 1.00
CA LEU A 197 23.48 11.26 0.05
C LEU A 197 23.34 11.86 -1.36
N PRO A 198 24.39 11.80 -2.20
CA PRO A 198 24.33 12.27 -3.58
C PRO A 198 23.35 11.43 -4.41
N ARG A 199 22.83 12.07 -5.46
CA ARG A 199 21.96 11.39 -6.45
C ARG A 199 22.75 10.54 -7.41
#